data_7eeb65ba6dfe223cb22df8ca2a2936ab
#
_entry.id   7eeb65ba6dfe223cb22df8ca2a2936ab
#
_cell.length_a   1.000
_cell.length_b   1.000
_cell.length_c   1.000
_cell.angle_alpha   90.00
_cell.angle_beta   90.00
_cell.angle_gamma   90.00
#
_symmetry.space_group_name_H-M   'P 1'
#
loop_
_entity.id
_entity.type
_entity.pdbx_description
1 polymer ?
#
loop_
_entity_poly.entity_id
_entity_poly.type
_entity_poly.pdbx_seq_one_letter_code
_entity_poly.pdbx_strand_id
1 'polypeptide(L)'
;MKMTGAQAVLECLREQGVDTIFGYPGGVLLPLYDALYDEKEIQNILVVHEQNAAHAADGYARATGKVGVCMATSGPGATNLVTGIATAFMDSVPIVAISAQVDTKLMGRDSFQEIDI
;
A
#
# COMPACT_ATOMS: atom_id res chain seq x y z
N MET A 1 -16.05 19.01 -1.49
CA MET A 1 -14.65 19.45 -1.67
C MET A 1 -14.08 18.72 -2.87
N LYS A 2 -13.34 19.37 -3.76
CA LYS A 2 -12.65 18.68 -4.86
C LYS A 2 -11.31 18.18 -4.32
N MET A 3 -11.04 16.89 -4.41
CA MET A 3 -9.77 16.26 -4.04
C MET A 3 -9.33 15.29 -5.14
N THR A 4 -8.04 14.99 -5.19
CA THR A 4 -7.52 13.96 -6.07
C THR A 4 -7.83 12.56 -5.53
N GLY A 5 -7.74 11.53 -6.37
CA GLY A 5 -7.91 10.15 -5.90
C GLY A 5 -6.89 9.78 -4.82
N ALA A 6 -5.64 10.24 -4.94
CA ALA A 6 -4.60 10.04 -3.92
C ALA A 6 -4.99 10.66 -2.57
N GLN A 7 -5.46 11.91 -2.57
CA GLN A 7 -5.96 12.56 -1.36
C GLN A 7 -7.17 11.83 -0.76
N ALA A 8 -8.08 11.33 -1.61
CA ALA A 8 -9.23 10.55 -1.14
C ALA A 8 -8.82 9.25 -0.45
N VAL A 9 -7.80 8.55 -0.97
CA VAL A 9 -7.26 7.35 -0.32
C VAL A 9 -6.72 7.68 1.07
N LEU A 10 -5.92 8.73 1.22
CA LEU A 10 -5.37 9.14 2.51
C LEU A 10 -6.48 9.56 3.49
N GLU A 11 -7.47 10.30 3.01
CA GLU A 11 -8.62 10.69 3.83
C GLU A 11 -9.37 9.45 4.35
N CYS A 12 -9.65 8.48 3.49
CA CYS A 12 -10.29 7.23 3.91
C CYS A 12 -9.47 6.48 4.95
N LEU A 13 -8.15 6.40 4.78
CA LEU A 13 -7.26 5.75 5.75
C LEU A 13 -7.28 6.47 7.10
N ARG A 14 -7.23 7.80 7.08
CA ARG A 14 -7.30 8.63 8.28
C ARG A 14 -8.64 8.47 9.01
N GLU A 15 -9.76 8.48 8.29
CA GLU A 15 -11.10 8.23 8.86
C GLU A 15 -11.21 6.84 9.53
N GLN A 16 -10.45 5.86 9.04
CA GLN A 16 -10.36 4.53 9.64
C GLN A 16 -9.33 4.44 10.78
N GLY A 17 -8.73 5.55 11.17
CA GLY A 17 -7.76 5.62 12.27
C GLY A 17 -6.39 5.02 11.94
N VAL A 18 -6.04 4.92 10.67
CA VAL A 18 -4.70 4.50 10.21
C VAL A 18 -3.72 5.63 10.51
N ASP A 19 -2.69 5.32 11.29
CA ASP A 19 -1.61 6.25 11.66
C ASP A 19 -0.26 5.87 11.05
N THR A 20 -0.15 4.67 10.48
CA THR A 20 1.11 4.14 9.94
C THR A 20 0.87 3.33 8.67
N ILE A 21 1.67 3.59 7.64
CA ILE A 21 1.71 2.84 6.40
C ILE A 21 3.15 2.37 6.16
N PHE A 22 3.31 1.11 5.75
CA PHE A 22 4.60 0.55 5.34
C PHE A 22 4.62 0.45 3.82
N GLY A 23 5.64 1.01 3.16
CA GLY A 23 5.64 1.00 1.71
C GLY A 23 6.99 1.22 1.05
N TYR A 24 7.03 0.93 -0.25
CA TYR A 24 8.15 1.24 -1.13
C TYR A 24 7.65 2.01 -2.34
N PRO A 25 8.24 3.18 -2.67
CA PRO A 25 7.78 4.00 -3.77
C PRO A 25 8.02 3.34 -5.13
N GLY A 26 7.17 3.67 -6.08
CA GLY A 26 7.30 3.26 -7.47
C GLY A 26 6.55 4.23 -8.38
N GLY A 27 6.81 4.19 -9.68
CA GLY A 27 6.35 5.19 -10.64
C GLY A 27 4.86 5.51 -10.57
N VAL A 28 4.02 4.49 -10.52
CA VAL A 28 2.55 4.68 -10.51
C VAL A 28 2.01 5.08 -9.13
N LEU A 29 2.81 4.97 -8.06
CA LEU A 29 2.48 5.44 -6.72
C LEU A 29 2.89 6.89 -6.44
N LEU A 30 3.64 7.53 -7.32
CA LEU A 30 4.13 8.89 -7.08
C LEU A 30 3.03 9.88 -6.67
N PRO A 31 1.83 9.89 -7.28
CA PRO A 31 0.76 10.78 -6.83
C PRO A 31 0.31 10.54 -5.37
N LEU A 32 0.37 9.29 -4.90
CA LEU A 32 0.04 8.95 -3.52
C LEU A 32 1.15 9.36 -2.56
N TYR A 33 2.41 9.16 -2.95
CA TYR A 33 3.56 9.62 -2.16
C TYR A 33 3.67 11.14 -2.09
N ASP A 34 3.30 11.84 -3.17
CA ASP A 34 3.21 13.30 -3.19
C ASP A 34 2.15 13.79 -2.19
N ALA A 35 0.98 13.16 -2.18
CA ALA A 35 -0.06 13.49 -1.19
C ALA A 35 0.37 13.13 0.25
N LEU A 36 1.13 12.03 0.45
CA LEU A 36 1.68 11.65 1.75
C LEU A 36 2.74 12.62 2.27
N TYR A 37 3.43 13.34 1.40
CA TYR A 37 4.44 14.31 1.80
C TYR A 37 3.85 15.44 2.66
N ASP A 38 2.64 15.87 2.35
CA ASP A 38 1.92 16.90 3.09
C ASP A 38 1.08 16.35 4.26
N GLU A 39 0.95 15.01 4.35
CA GLU A 39 0.17 14.34 5.38
C GLU A 39 0.93 14.34 6.72
N LYS A 40 0.24 14.68 7.81
CA LYS A 40 0.86 14.81 9.14
C LYS A 40 0.36 13.78 10.15
N GLU A 41 -0.75 13.14 9.87
CA GLU A 41 -1.39 12.20 10.78
C GLU A 41 -1.02 10.75 10.45
N ILE A 42 -0.56 10.47 9.22
CA ILE A 42 -0.16 9.15 8.77
C ILE A 42 1.35 9.12 8.54
N GLN A 43 2.05 8.34 9.34
CA GLN A 43 3.49 8.12 9.16
C GLN A 43 3.72 7.09 8.06
N ASN A 44 4.52 7.43 7.06
CA ASN A 44 5.01 6.47 6.08
C ASN A 44 6.37 5.89 6.52
N ILE A 45 6.42 4.58 6.73
CA ILE A 45 7.64 3.83 7.02
C ILE A 45 8.17 3.25 5.72
N LEU A 46 9.28 3.81 5.25
CA LEU A 46 9.94 3.33 4.05
C LEU A 46 10.63 1.99 4.30
N VAL A 47 10.35 1.02 3.46
CA VAL A 47 11.03 -0.28 3.44
C VAL A 47 11.97 -0.36 2.23
N VAL A 48 12.87 -1.34 2.21
CA VAL A 48 13.79 -1.57 1.07
C VAL A 48 13.31 -2.69 0.13
N HIS A 49 12.21 -3.36 0.50
CA HIS A 49 11.57 -4.41 -0.30
C HIS A 49 10.10 -4.52 0.12
N GLU A 50 9.18 -4.69 -0.80
CA GLU A 50 7.73 -4.69 -0.54
C GLU A 50 7.28 -5.85 0.35
N GLN A 51 7.96 -7.00 0.28
CA GLN A 51 7.72 -8.12 1.21
C GLN A 51 7.87 -7.68 2.66
N ASN A 52 8.87 -6.82 2.94
CA ASN A 52 9.08 -6.28 4.29
C ASN A 52 7.92 -5.36 4.71
N ALA A 53 7.31 -4.63 3.76
CA ALA A 53 6.15 -3.81 4.06
C ALA A 53 4.96 -4.67 4.52
N ALA A 54 4.68 -5.77 3.81
CA ALA A 54 3.60 -6.67 4.19
C ALA A 54 3.86 -7.35 5.54
N HIS A 55 5.08 -7.82 5.80
CA HIS A 55 5.43 -8.40 7.12
C HIS A 55 5.42 -7.35 8.24
N ALA A 56 5.83 -6.12 7.95
CA ALA A 56 5.75 -5.04 8.94
C ALA A 56 4.30 -4.71 9.29
N ALA A 57 3.41 -4.66 8.29
CA ALA A 57 1.97 -4.48 8.50
C ALA A 57 1.36 -5.63 9.33
N ASP A 58 1.74 -6.87 9.04
CA ASP A 58 1.34 -8.04 9.85
C ASP A 58 1.82 -7.91 11.31
N GLY A 59 3.10 -7.60 11.50
CA GLY A 59 3.66 -7.38 12.85
C GLY A 59 3.01 -6.22 13.60
N TYR A 60 2.73 -5.11 12.90
CA TYR A 60 2.02 -3.97 13.46
C TYR A 60 0.61 -4.37 13.94
N ALA A 61 -0.13 -5.10 13.11
CA ALA A 61 -1.48 -5.54 13.48
C ALA A 61 -1.47 -6.45 14.71
N ARG A 62 -0.51 -7.40 14.78
CA ARG A 62 -0.35 -8.29 15.94
C ARG A 62 0.00 -7.52 17.23
N ALA A 63 0.89 -6.53 17.11
CA ALA A 63 1.38 -5.79 18.27
C ALA A 63 0.37 -4.77 18.81
N THR A 64 -0.42 -4.14 17.92
CA THR A 64 -1.30 -3.03 18.28
C THR A 64 -2.78 -3.39 18.39
N GLY A 65 -3.19 -4.50 17.78
CA GLY A 65 -4.60 -4.85 17.59
C GLY A 65 -5.33 -4.00 16.54
N LYS A 66 -4.61 -3.11 15.84
CA LYS A 66 -5.13 -2.31 14.72
C LYS A 66 -4.92 -3.04 13.39
N VAL A 67 -5.58 -2.59 12.34
CA VAL A 67 -5.31 -3.06 10.98
C VAL A 67 -3.97 -2.53 10.50
N GLY A 68 -3.09 -3.41 10.04
CA GLY A 68 -1.82 -3.02 9.41
C GLY A 68 -2.03 -2.62 7.96
N VAL A 69 -1.35 -1.55 7.50
CA VAL A 69 -1.47 -1.08 6.12
C VAL A 69 -0.12 -1.12 5.43
N CYS A 70 -0.07 -1.74 4.26
CA CYS A 70 1.11 -1.69 3.40
C CYS A 70 0.73 -1.26 1.99
N MET A 71 1.70 -0.70 1.26
CA MET A 71 1.49 -0.28 -0.12
C MET A 71 2.69 -0.59 -1.01
N ALA A 72 2.39 -0.92 -2.25
CA ALA A 72 3.38 -1.24 -3.27
C ALA A 72 2.97 -0.73 -4.65
N THR A 73 3.95 -0.51 -5.50
CA THR A 73 3.72 -0.18 -6.91
C THR A 73 3.13 -1.36 -7.67
N SER A 74 2.73 -1.13 -8.91
CA SER A 74 2.22 -2.16 -9.82
C SER A 74 3.25 -3.25 -10.13
N GLY A 75 2.82 -4.32 -10.76
CA GLY A 75 3.68 -5.38 -11.27
C GLY A 75 4.56 -6.01 -10.19
N PRO A 76 5.89 -5.91 -10.31
CA PRO A 76 6.82 -6.55 -9.36
C PRO A 76 6.64 -6.07 -7.92
N GLY A 77 6.21 -4.82 -7.68
CA GLY A 77 5.92 -4.34 -6.34
C GLY A 77 4.73 -5.08 -5.71
N ALA A 78 3.67 -5.25 -6.46
CA ALA A 78 2.49 -5.98 -6.01
C ALA A 78 2.79 -7.47 -5.76
N THR A 79 3.51 -8.13 -6.67
CA THR A 79 3.89 -9.55 -6.50
C THR A 79 4.79 -9.78 -5.30
N ASN A 80 5.63 -8.81 -4.94
CA ASN A 80 6.47 -8.88 -3.76
C ASN A 80 5.70 -8.83 -2.42
N LEU A 81 4.43 -8.42 -2.42
CA LEU A 81 3.58 -8.46 -1.22
C LEU A 81 3.05 -9.86 -0.91
N VAL A 82 3.02 -10.77 -1.88
CA VAL A 82 2.31 -12.06 -1.80
C VAL A 82 2.70 -12.87 -0.56
N THR A 83 3.99 -13.00 -0.27
CA THR A 83 4.45 -13.79 0.88
C THR A 83 3.92 -13.23 2.21
N GLY A 84 3.98 -11.92 2.40
CA GLY A 84 3.48 -11.28 3.61
C GLY A 84 1.95 -11.35 3.73
N ILE A 85 1.25 -11.17 2.62
CA ILE A 85 -0.22 -11.33 2.57
C ILE A 85 -0.61 -12.77 2.91
N ALA A 86 0.08 -13.77 2.33
CA ALA A 86 -0.17 -15.17 2.63
C ALA A 86 0.05 -15.50 4.11
N THR A 87 1.10 -14.94 4.72
CA THR A 87 1.37 -15.09 6.16
C THR A 87 0.23 -14.54 7.00
N ALA A 88 -0.17 -13.29 6.74
CA ALA A 88 -1.26 -12.64 7.47
C ALA A 88 -2.60 -13.40 7.28
N PHE A 89 -2.86 -13.87 6.05
CA PHE A 89 -4.07 -14.63 5.73
C PHE A 89 -4.16 -15.95 6.51
N MET A 90 -3.07 -16.71 6.54
CA MET A 90 -3.04 -18.01 7.24
C MET A 90 -3.28 -17.87 8.75
N ASP A 91 -2.84 -16.77 9.35
CA ASP A 91 -3.00 -16.50 10.77
C ASP A 91 -4.19 -15.61 11.10
N SER A 92 -5.01 -15.26 10.11
CA SER A 92 -6.17 -14.36 10.26
C SER A 92 -5.81 -12.98 10.84
N VAL A 93 -4.65 -12.45 10.46
CA VAL A 93 -4.19 -11.12 10.87
C VAL A 93 -4.77 -10.07 9.92
N PRO A 94 -5.45 -9.02 10.43
CA PRO A 94 -6.06 -8.01 9.59
C PRO A 94 -5.03 -7.05 9.01
N ILE A 95 -4.83 -7.10 7.70
CA ILE A 95 -4.02 -6.14 6.96
C ILE A 95 -4.79 -5.60 5.75
N VAL A 96 -4.44 -4.41 5.32
CA VAL A 96 -4.85 -3.82 4.04
C VAL A 96 -3.60 -3.64 3.19
N ALA A 97 -3.59 -4.29 2.04
CA ALA A 97 -2.53 -4.15 1.05
C ALA A 97 -3.03 -3.28 -0.12
N ILE A 98 -2.43 -2.13 -0.31
CA ILE A 98 -2.75 -1.20 -1.40
C ILE A 98 -1.77 -1.46 -2.52
N SER A 99 -2.23 -2.11 -3.59
CA SER A 99 -1.46 -2.27 -4.81
C SER A 99 -1.86 -1.22 -5.82
N ALA A 100 -0.89 -0.49 -6.35
CA ALA A 100 -1.12 0.37 -7.49
C ALA A 100 -1.25 -0.46 -8.79
N GLN A 101 -1.82 0.13 -9.80
CA GLN A 101 -1.91 -0.44 -11.15
C GLN A 101 -1.51 0.61 -12.18
N VAL A 102 -1.13 0.17 -13.37
CA VAL A 102 -0.87 1.05 -14.50
C VAL A 102 -2.14 1.82 -14.89
N ASP A 103 -1.97 2.90 -15.68
CA ASP A 103 -3.10 3.68 -16.20
C ASP A 103 -4.13 2.75 -16.88
N THR A 104 -5.41 3.03 -16.66
CA THR A 104 -6.53 2.23 -17.18
C THR A 104 -6.47 2.02 -18.71
N LYS A 105 -5.86 2.96 -19.43
CA LYS A 105 -5.66 2.84 -20.90
C LYS A 105 -4.58 1.84 -21.29
N LEU A 106 -3.72 1.46 -20.34
CA LEU A 106 -2.60 0.54 -20.53
C LEU A 106 -2.91 -0.86 -20.03
N MET A 107 -3.96 -1.03 -19.23
CA MET A 107 -4.34 -2.32 -18.66
C MET A 107 -4.68 -3.33 -19.77
N GLY A 108 -4.18 -4.56 -19.61
CA GLY A 108 -4.38 -5.65 -20.58
C GLY A 108 -3.56 -5.52 -21.86
N ARG A 109 -2.48 -4.75 -21.83
CA ARG A 109 -1.62 -4.47 -23.01
C ARG A 109 -0.16 -4.87 -22.82
N ASP A 110 0.13 -5.70 -21.83
CA ASP A 110 1.50 -6.09 -21.46
C ASP A 110 2.43 -4.87 -21.28
N SER A 111 1.89 -3.83 -20.68
CA SER A 111 2.63 -2.60 -20.44
C SER A 111 3.67 -2.77 -19.32
N PHE A 112 4.64 -1.85 -19.27
CA PHE A 112 5.72 -1.92 -18.29
C PHE A 112 5.19 -1.98 -16.86
N GLN A 113 5.63 -2.98 -16.11
CA GLN A 113 5.21 -3.23 -14.72
C GLN A 113 3.70 -3.44 -14.55
N GLU A 114 3.03 -3.91 -15.56
CA GLU A 114 1.66 -4.40 -15.45
C GLU A 114 1.63 -5.83 -14.92
N ILE A 115 0.64 -6.15 -14.12
CA ILE A 115 0.29 -7.50 -13.72
C ILE A 115 -1.23 -7.58 -13.50
N ASP A 116 -1.81 -8.72 -13.80
CA ASP A 116 -3.19 -9.02 -13.47
C ASP A 116 -3.27 -9.47 -12.00
N ILE A 117 -3.87 -8.59 -11.15
CA ILE A 117 -3.98 -8.76 -9.70
C ILE A 117 -5.44 -8.93 -9.32
#